data_27603ff06ad8e38a9ce860b029f7bf13
#
_entry.id   27603ff06ad8e38a9ce860b029f7bf13
#
_cell.length_a   1.000
_cell.length_b   1.000
_cell.length_c   1.000
_cell.angle_alpha   90.00
_cell.angle_beta   90.00
_cell.angle_gamma   90.00
#
_symmetry.space_group_name_H-M   'P 1'
#
loop_
_entity.id
_entity.type
_entity.pdbx_description
1 polymer ?
#
loop_
_entity_poly.entity_id
_entity_poly.type
_entity_poly.pdbx_seq_one_letter_code
_entity_poly.pdbx_strand_id
1 'polypeptide(L)'
;RVSRGLGDVYKRQHRAMNVGFGLSYTLAVIVALLVGALNKSVVLIENPEAHLHPKGQTEMAKLITQAIEAGAQVIIETHSDHLFDGFRLSVKEKPILSNSIIAYWFTLDENRLTTFEKIHIIEGGRVDNWPESMFDQFEINASQLL
;
A
#
# COMPACT_ATOMS: atom_id res chain seq x y z
N ARG A 1 -27.78 40.47 -8.75
CA ARG A 1 -27.59 39.08 -8.34
C ARG A 1 -27.33 38.27 -9.59
N VAL A 2 -26.07 37.97 -9.88
CA VAL A 2 -25.72 37.09 -10.99
C VAL A 2 -25.89 35.66 -10.46
N SER A 3 -26.86 34.92 -10.99
CA SER A 3 -27.03 33.49 -10.72
C SER A 3 -25.79 32.78 -11.29
N ARG A 4 -24.94 32.23 -10.43
CA ARG A 4 -23.91 31.28 -10.84
C ARG A 4 -24.62 30.03 -11.32
N GLY A 5 -24.80 29.92 -12.63
CA GLY A 5 -25.47 28.80 -13.25
C GLY A 5 -24.64 27.51 -13.13
N LEU A 6 -25.30 26.37 -13.23
CA LEU A 6 -24.72 25.02 -13.27
C LEU A 6 -23.55 24.87 -14.25
N GLY A 7 -23.45 25.75 -15.27
CA GLY A 7 -22.34 25.78 -16.21
C GLY A 7 -20.96 26.07 -15.62
N ASP A 8 -20.86 26.74 -14.44
CA ASP A 8 -19.58 27.00 -13.79
C ASP A 8 -19.03 25.79 -13.02
N VAL A 9 -19.88 24.84 -12.64
CA VAL A 9 -19.49 23.60 -11.98
C VAL A 9 -18.84 22.65 -13.01
N TYR A 10 -19.37 22.59 -14.22
CA TYR A 10 -18.83 21.74 -15.29
C TYR A 10 -17.48 22.24 -15.85
N LYS A 11 -17.18 23.52 -15.78
CA LYS A 11 -15.90 24.11 -16.22
C LYS A 11 -14.71 23.72 -15.33
N ARG A 12 -14.95 23.16 -14.13
CA ARG A 12 -13.91 22.70 -13.20
C ARG A 12 -13.72 21.17 -13.24
N GLN A 13 -14.41 20.45 -14.12
CA GLN A 13 -14.22 19.03 -14.28
C GLN A 13 -13.03 18.78 -15.20
N HIS A 14 -12.04 18.07 -14.67
CA HIS A 14 -10.88 17.62 -15.43
C HIS A 14 -11.08 16.12 -15.76
N ARG A 15 -10.73 15.72 -16.98
CA ARG A 15 -10.63 14.28 -17.30
C ARG A 15 -9.51 13.67 -16.46
N ALA A 16 -9.67 12.40 -16.07
CA ALA A 16 -8.67 11.68 -15.26
C ALA A 16 -7.25 11.80 -15.85
N MET A 17 -7.10 11.79 -17.17
CA MET A 17 -5.83 12.01 -17.88
C MET A 17 -5.20 13.39 -17.65
N ASN A 18 -5.95 14.38 -17.19
CA ASN A 18 -5.49 15.75 -16.96
C ASN A 18 -5.26 16.06 -15.48
N VAL A 19 -5.44 15.10 -14.58
CA VAL A 19 -5.40 15.34 -13.12
C VAL A 19 -4.12 14.78 -12.46
N GLY A 20 -3.13 14.44 -13.24
CA GLY A 20 -1.89 13.85 -12.75
C GLY A 20 -1.96 12.33 -12.63
N PHE A 21 -0.84 11.69 -12.92
CA PHE A 21 -0.76 10.24 -13.07
C PHE A 21 -1.08 9.49 -11.76
N GLY A 22 -0.65 10.05 -10.63
CA GLY A 22 -0.90 9.44 -9.31
C GLY A 22 -2.38 9.27 -9.00
N LEU A 23 -3.22 10.26 -9.30
CA LEU A 23 -4.66 10.16 -9.02
C LEU A 23 -5.34 9.12 -9.91
N SER A 24 -4.98 9.05 -11.18
CA SER A 24 -5.56 8.08 -12.12
C SER A 24 -5.22 6.66 -11.74
N TYR A 25 -3.97 6.41 -11.34
CA TYR A 25 -3.52 5.10 -10.88
C TYR A 25 -4.18 4.70 -9.55
N THR A 26 -4.15 5.59 -8.57
CA THR A 26 -4.78 5.37 -7.26
C THR A 26 -6.27 5.07 -7.38
N LEU A 27 -6.98 5.75 -8.29
CA LEU A 27 -8.41 5.50 -8.50
C LEU A 27 -8.67 4.06 -8.99
N ALA A 28 -7.84 3.53 -9.89
CA ALA A 28 -7.95 2.15 -10.35
C ALA A 28 -7.76 1.15 -9.19
N VAL A 29 -6.76 1.38 -8.33
CA VAL A 29 -6.51 0.56 -7.12
C VAL A 29 -7.71 0.63 -6.17
N ILE A 30 -8.24 1.82 -5.90
CA ILE A 30 -9.42 2.00 -5.04
C ILE A 30 -10.62 1.22 -5.59
N VAL A 31 -10.91 1.33 -6.88
CA VAL A 31 -12.02 0.61 -7.52
C VAL A 31 -11.82 -0.90 -7.41
N ALA A 32 -10.62 -1.41 -7.68
CA ALA A 32 -10.31 -2.84 -7.55
C ALA A 32 -10.54 -3.35 -6.12
N LEU A 33 -10.09 -2.60 -5.11
CA LEU A 33 -10.28 -2.94 -3.70
C LEU A 33 -11.77 -2.94 -3.30
N LEU A 34 -12.54 -1.93 -3.74
CA LEU A 34 -13.98 -1.87 -3.48
C LEU A 34 -14.73 -3.03 -4.11
N VAL A 35 -14.42 -3.34 -5.37
CA VAL A 35 -15.03 -4.49 -6.08
C VAL A 35 -14.63 -5.81 -5.41
N GLY A 36 -13.34 -5.94 -5.02
CA GLY A 36 -12.86 -7.10 -4.27
C GLY A 36 -13.57 -7.31 -2.95
N ALA A 37 -13.78 -6.23 -2.19
CA ALA A 37 -14.49 -6.25 -0.93
C ALA A 37 -15.98 -6.64 -1.10
N LEU A 38 -16.66 -6.04 -2.09
CA LEU A 38 -18.08 -6.34 -2.37
C LEU A 38 -18.30 -7.79 -2.79
N ASN A 39 -17.41 -8.34 -3.60
CA ASN A 39 -17.53 -9.69 -4.14
C ASN A 39 -16.78 -10.76 -3.33
N LYS A 40 -16.09 -10.38 -2.26
CA LYS A 40 -15.21 -11.26 -1.45
C LYS A 40 -14.24 -12.04 -2.34
N SER A 41 -13.60 -11.33 -3.26
CA SER A 41 -12.75 -11.90 -4.29
C SER A 41 -11.27 -11.58 -4.06
N VAL A 42 -10.42 -12.23 -4.85
CA VAL A 42 -8.97 -11.99 -4.86
C VAL A 42 -8.68 -10.74 -5.69
N VAL A 43 -7.84 -9.86 -5.17
CA VAL A 43 -7.31 -8.66 -5.84
C VAL A 43 -5.79 -8.77 -5.88
N LEU A 44 -5.22 -8.66 -7.08
CA LEU A 44 -3.78 -8.64 -7.30
C LEU A 44 -3.37 -7.21 -7.66
N ILE A 45 -2.39 -6.66 -6.95
CA ILE A 45 -1.95 -5.28 -7.15
C ILE A 45 -0.42 -5.24 -7.12
N GLU A 46 0.15 -4.65 -8.15
CA GLU A 46 1.58 -4.32 -8.21
C GLU A 46 1.77 -2.84 -7.91
N ASN A 47 2.72 -2.51 -7.03
CA ASN A 47 3.12 -1.16 -6.67
C ASN A 47 1.92 -0.20 -6.36
N PRO A 48 1.01 -0.54 -5.42
CA PRO A 48 -0.15 0.30 -5.11
C PRO A 48 0.23 1.71 -4.63
N GLU A 49 1.44 1.88 -4.18
CA GLU A 49 2.03 3.13 -3.73
C GLU A 49 2.58 4.02 -4.85
N ALA A 50 2.62 3.54 -6.09
CA ALA A 50 3.23 4.26 -7.20
C ALA A 50 2.65 5.68 -7.33
N HIS A 51 3.56 6.65 -7.46
CA HIS A 51 3.24 8.08 -7.59
C HIS A 51 2.56 8.72 -6.36
N LEU A 52 2.51 8.03 -5.22
CA LEU A 52 2.00 8.59 -3.97
C LEU A 52 3.14 9.19 -3.12
N HIS A 53 2.86 10.32 -2.49
CA HIS A 53 3.70 10.83 -1.42
C HIS A 53 3.74 9.84 -0.23
N PRO A 54 4.82 9.73 0.56
CA PRO A 54 4.94 8.81 1.70
C PRO A 54 3.68 8.71 2.59
N LYS A 55 3.10 9.85 2.96
CA LYS A 55 1.84 9.87 3.71
C LYS A 55 0.70 9.15 2.97
N GLY A 56 0.62 9.32 1.65
CA GLY A 56 -0.39 8.65 0.82
C GLY A 56 -0.18 7.14 0.74
N GLN A 57 1.06 6.69 0.77
CA GLN A 57 1.41 5.27 0.79
C GLN A 57 0.94 4.61 2.10
N THR A 58 1.16 5.26 3.24
CA THR A 58 0.64 4.78 4.54
C THR A 58 -0.91 4.73 4.55
N GLU A 59 -1.59 5.73 3.99
CA GLU A 59 -3.06 5.73 3.90
C GLU A 59 -3.58 4.66 2.92
N MET A 60 -2.82 4.33 1.86
CA MET A 60 -3.14 3.22 0.95
C MET A 60 -3.15 1.88 1.70
N ALA A 61 -2.19 1.62 2.58
CA ALA A 61 -2.20 0.42 3.41
C ALA A 61 -3.45 0.30 4.29
N LYS A 62 -3.91 1.42 4.87
CA LYS A 62 -5.17 1.44 5.65
C LYS A 62 -6.39 1.13 4.79
N LEU A 63 -6.44 1.65 3.57
CA LEU A 63 -7.53 1.34 2.64
C LEU A 63 -7.53 -0.15 2.26
N ILE A 64 -6.36 -0.72 2.01
CA ILE A 64 -6.20 -2.15 1.70
C ILE A 64 -6.66 -3.00 2.90
N THR A 65 -6.28 -2.63 4.13
CA THR A 65 -6.73 -3.36 5.33
C THR A 65 -8.24 -3.28 5.52
N GLN A 66 -8.88 -2.17 5.20
CA GLN A 66 -10.34 -2.04 5.22
C GLN A 66 -11.00 -2.97 4.19
N ALA A 67 -10.42 -3.11 3.00
CA ALA A 67 -10.93 -4.05 2.00
C ALA A 67 -10.80 -5.51 2.46
N ILE A 68 -9.69 -5.86 3.13
CA ILE A 68 -9.48 -7.18 3.74
C ILE A 68 -10.51 -7.46 4.83
N GLU A 69 -10.77 -6.51 5.72
CA GLU A 69 -11.81 -6.61 6.76
C GLU A 69 -13.21 -6.80 6.15
N ALA A 70 -13.47 -6.20 5.00
CA ALA A 70 -14.71 -6.36 4.26
C ALA A 70 -14.81 -7.68 3.48
N GLY A 71 -13.75 -8.48 3.46
CA GLY A 71 -13.72 -9.84 2.92
C GLY A 71 -12.95 -10.03 1.62
N ALA A 72 -12.23 -9.02 1.12
CA ALA A 72 -11.30 -9.20 0.01
C ALA A 72 -10.07 -10.01 0.45
N GLN A 73 -9.55 -10.83 -0.46
CA GLN A 73 -8.20 -11.38 -0.36
C GLN A 73 -7.28 -10.53 -1.24
N VAL A 74 -6.26 -9.92 -0.68
CA VAL A 74 -5.38 -9.01 -1.44
C VAL A 74 -3.97 -9.56 -1.46
N ILE A 75 -3.39 -9.64 -2.65
CA ILE A 75 -1.98 -9.99 -2.88
C ILE A 75 -1.30 -8.77 -3.48
N ILE A 76 -0.23 -8.31 -2.85
CA ILE A 76 0.45 -7.06 -3.20
C ILE A 76 1.93 -7.35 -3.41
N GLU A 77 2.47 -6.78 -4.47
CA GLU A 77 3.89 -6.58 -4.65
C GLU A 77 4.21 -5.10 -4.38
N THR A 78 5.25 -4.82 -3.60
CA THR A 78 5.63 -3.46 -3.23
C THR A 78 7.10 -3.35 -2.87
N HIS A 79 7.68 -2.17 -3.13
CA HIS A 79 9.01 -1.77 -2.70
C HIS A 79 8.98 -0.66 -1.63
N SER A 80 7.79 -0.37 -1.06
CA SER A 80 7.61 0.75 -0.14
C SER A 80 7.66 0.31 1.32
N ASP A 81 8.64 0.82 2.06
CA ASP A 81 8.70 0.79 3.52
C ASP A 81 7.50 1.50 4.15
N HIS A 82 7.05 2.62 3.58
CA HIS A 82 5.91 3.40 4.06
C HIS A 82 4.58 2.64 3.92
N LEU A 83 4.42 1.85 2.85
CA LEU A 83 3.26 0.98 2.69
C LEU A 83 3.31 -0.16 3.73
N PHE A 84 4.48 -0.80 3.90
CA PHE A 84 4.68 -1.84 4.90
C PHE A 84 4.42 -1.33 6.33
N ASP A 85 4.96 -0.16 6.67
CA ASP A 85 4.70 0.49 7.96
C ASP A 85 3.21 0.83 8.14
N GLY A 86 2.50 1.19 7.07
CA GLY A 86 1.06 1.39 7.11
C GLY A 86 0.29 0.12 7.52
N PHE A 87 0.72 -1.06 7.07
CA PHE A 87 0.16 -2.34 7.54
C PHE A 87 0.49 -2.60 9.01
N ARG A 88 1.72 -2.34 9.44
CA ARG A 88 2.14 -2.46 10.85
C ARG A 88 1.30 -1.55 11.76
N LEU A 89 1.05 -0.31 11.34
CA LEU A 89 0.19 0.63 12.06
C LEU A 89 -1.26 0.12 12.12
N SER A 90 -1.78 -0.44 11.03
CA SER A 90 -3.13 -1.02 11.02
C SER A 90 -3.27 -2.19 11.98
N VAL A 91 -2.27 -3.08 12.08
CA VAL A 91 -2.24 -4.18 13.06
C VAL A 91 -2.11 -3.65 14.48
N LYS A 92 -1.34 -2.58 14.71
CA LYS A 92 -1.24 -1.93 16.02
C LYS A 92 -2.58 -1.38 16.48
N GLU A 93 -3.34 -0.77 15.58
CA GLU A 93 -4.68 -0.22 15.87
C GLU A 93 -5.74 -1.32 16.02
N LYS A 94 -5.60 -2.42 15.26
CA LYS A 94 -6.52 -3.54 15.22
C LYS A 94 -5.78 -4.89 15.30
N PRO A 95 -5.49 -5.41 16.50
CA PRO A 95 -4.67 -6.62 16.67
C PRO A 95 -5.19 -7.86 15.94
N ILE A 96 -6.49 -7.97 15.68
CA ILE A 96 -7.07 -9.08 14.92
C ILE A 96 -6.49 -9.22 13.51
N LEU A 97 -5.96 -8.15 12.94
CA LEU A 97 -5.32 -8.16 11.62
C LEU A 97 -3.97 -8.88 11.61
N SER A 98 -3.34 -9.13 12.77
CA SER A 98 -2.06 -9.83 12.86
C SER A 98 -2.08 -11.21 12.21
N ASN A 99 -3.22 -11.90 12.24
CA ASN A 99 -3.39 -13.20 11.60
C ASN A 99 -3.84 -13.12 10.13
N SER A 100 -4.11 -11.92 9.64
CA SER A 100 -4.64 -11.69 8.29
C SER A 100 -3.61 -11.13 7.32
N ILE A 101 -2.45 -10.69 7.82
CA ILE A 101 -1.40 -10.05 7.02
C ILE A 101 -0.09 -10.83 7.17
N ILE A 102 0.44 -11.29 6.04
CA ILE A 102 1.72 -11.99 5.96
C ILE A 102 2.54 -11.30 4.88
N ALA A 103 3.80 -11.02 5.16
CA ALA A 103 4.74 -10.53 4.16
C ALA A 103 5.79 -11.61 3.82
N TYR A 104 6.31 -11.51 2.62
CA TYR A 104 7.41 -12.34 2.13
C TYR A 104 8.48 -11.43 1.57
N TRP A 105 9.70 -11.54 2.09
CA TRP A 105 10.87 -10.84 1.59
C TRP A 105 11.63 -11.76 0.65
N PHE A 106 11.76 -11.36 -0.62
CA PHE A 106 12.43 -12.15 -1.64
C PHE A 106 13.84 -11.63 -1.89
N THR A 107 14.81 -12.53 -1.92
CA THR A 107 16.22 -12.25 -2.21
C THR A 107 16.78 -13.27 -3.20
N LEU A 108 17.98 -12.99 -3.70
CA LEU A 108 18.76 -13.97 -4.48
C LEU A 108 19.87 -14.52 -3.62
N ASP A 109 20.04 -15.85 -3.61
CA ASP A 109 21.19 -16.49 -2.99
C ASP A 109 22.49 -16.32 -3.82
N GLU A 110 23.60 -16.88 -3.33
CA GLU A 110 24.91 -16.85 -3.99
C GLU A 110 24.88 -17.50 -5.39
N ASN A 111 23.97 -18.43 -5.64
CA ASN A 111 23.75 -19.09 -6.93
C ASN A 111 22.73 -18.36 -7.82
N ARG A 112 22.27 -17.16 -7.40
CA ARG A 112 21.20 -16.38 -8.05
C ARG A 112 19.84 -17.10 -8.12
N LEU A 113 19.59 -18.00 -7.19
CA LEU A 113 18.28 -18.60 -7.02
C LEU A 113 17.44 -17.73 -6.06
N THR A 114 16.17 -17.59 -6.40
CA THR A 114 15.24 -16.85 -5.54
C THR A 114 14.99 -17.59 -4.25
N THR A 115 15.24 -16.93 -3.15
CA THR A 115 14.89 -17.36 -1.78
C THR A 115 13.88 -16.38 -1.18
N PHE A 116 13.22 -16.78 -0.13
CA PHE A 116 12.30 -15.86 0.57
C PHE A 116 12.31 -16.12 2.08
N GLU A 117 12.06 -15.06 2.81
CA GLU A 117 11.78 -15.10 4.24
C GLU A 117 10.34 -14.68 4.51
N LYS A 118 9.69 -15.41 5.39
CA LYS A 118 8.32 -15.10 5.82
C LYS A 118 8.35 -14.21 7.04
N ILE A 119 7.54 -13.17 7.03
CA ILE A 119 7.47 -12.15 8.07
C ILE A 119 6.02 -12.06 8.55
N HIS A 120 5.81 -12.17 9.85
CA HIS A 120 4.51 -11.92 10.47
C HIS A 120 4.50 -10.57 11.17
N ILE A 121 3.44 -9.80 10.93
CA ILE A 121 3.17 -8.60 11.70
C ILE A 121 2.39 -9.03 12.93
N ILE A 122 3.05 -9.01 14.08
CA ILE A 122 2.50 -9.46 15.37
C ILE A 122 1.82 -8.30 16.11
N GLU A 123 1.17 -8.61 17.22
CA GLU A 123 0.49 -7.63 18.06
C GLU A 123 1.38 -6.42 18.40
N GLY A 124 0.78 -5.23 18.35
CA GLY A 124 1.49 -3.96 18.52
C GLY A 124 2.19 -3.46 17.25
N GLY A 125 2.02 -4.14 16.09
CA GLY A 125 2.61 -3.74 14.81
C GLY A 125 4.11 -4.06 14.70
N ARG A 126 4.64 -4.89 15.62
CA ARG A 126 6.01 -5.40 15.52
C ARG A 126 6.07 -6.52 14.49
N VAL A 127 7.26 -6.86 14.05
CA VAL A 127 7.50 -8.03 13.19
C VAL A 127 8.25 -9.09 13.97
N ASP A 128 8.02 -10.35 13.66
CA ASP A 128 8.69 -11.50 14.28
C ASP A 128 10.11 -11.71 13.73
N ASN A 129 10.34 -11.30 12.49
CA ASN A 129 11.63 -11.34 11.81
C ASN A 129 11.83 -10.06 11.00
N TRP A 130 13.07 -9.55 10.96
CA TRP A 130 13.47 -8.44 10.09
C TRP A 130 14.65 -8.91 9.24
N PRO A 131 14.40 -9.33 7.99
CA PRO A 131 15.44 -9.80 7.09
C PRO A 131 16.54 -8.78 6.87
N GLU A 132 17.77 -9.25 6.70
CA GLU A 132 18.87 -8.39 6.28
C GLU A 132 18.55 -7.72 4.93
N SER A 133 18.97 -6.50 4.75
CA SER A 133 18.69 -5.64 3.58
C SER A 133 17.22 -5.24 3.37
N MET A 134 16.32 -5.59 4.29
CA MET A 134 14.94 -5.16 4.19
C MET A 134 14.78 -3.70 4.64
N PHE A 135 14.56 -2.79 3.68
CA PHE A 135 14.29 -1.35 3.92
C PHE A 135 15.39 -0.59 4.70
N ASP A 136 16.64 -1.06 4.66
CA ASP A 136 17.76 -0.48 5.42
C ASP A 136 18.56 0.58 4.63
N GLN A 137 18.19 0.84 3.38
CA GLN A 137 18.95 1.75 2.51
C GLN A 137 19.02 3.18 3.05
N PHE A 138 18.01 3.62 3.81
CA PHE A 138 18.03 4.95 4.43
C PHE A 138 19.12 5.04 5.51
N GLU A 139 19.22 4.03 6.38
CA GLU A 139 20.23 3.96 7.44
C GLU A 139 21.63 3.82 6.85
N ILE A 140 21.79 3.00 5.81
CA ILE A 140 23.05 2.84 5.08
C ILE A 140 23.50 4.19 4.50
N ASN A 141 22.62 4.89 3.82
CA ASN A 141 22.93 6.20 3.24
C ASN A 141 23.26 7.23 4.34
N ALA A 142 22.46 7.26 5.40
CA ALA A 142 22.69 8.18 6.52
C ALA A 142 24.05 7.95 7.18
N SER A 143 24.46 6.69 7.35
CA SER A 143 25.78 6.36 7.93
C SER A 143 26.97 6.79 7.08
N GLN A 144 26.78 6.94 5.76
CA GLN A 144 27.82 7.39 4.82
C GLN A 144 27.91 8.93 4.73
N LEU A 145 26.91 9.64 5.23
CA LEU A 145 26.87 11.11 5.23
C LEU A 145 27.42 11.74 6.52
N LEU A 146 27.68 10.94 7.54
CA LEU A 146 28.27 11.35 8.82
C LEU A 146 29.80 11.18 8.80
#